data_9392d80a95d8fa0373977ba868a7e109
#
_entry.id   9392d80a95d8fa0373977ba868a7e109
#
_cell.length_a   1.000
_cell.length_b   1.000
_cell.length_c   1.000
_cell.angle_alpha   90.00
_cell.angle_beta   90.00
_cell.angle_gamma   90.00
#
_symmetry.space_group_name_H-M   'P 1'
#
loop_
_entity.id
_entity.type
_entity.pdbx_description
1 polymer ?
#
loop_
_entity_poly.entity_id
_entity_poly.type
_entity_poly.pdbx_seq_one_letter_code
_entity_poly.pdbx_strand_id
1 'polypeptide(L)'
;KFRLEAGSLKRLMVLALAAGVAIIPVRGLPADLDEVAREGGYPVGALDFIEQHGCEKVYNDHGWGGYLIWKGIPVYIDGRNDVYGEVFDDFLNLTKTEKAVGDAIAEKNAQTVLTETGGTKDLVLRDSSLWDEAYRDKYSVIYIRKR
;
A
#
# COMPACT_ATOMS: atom_id res chain seq x y z
N LYS A 1 15.97 57.97 15.28
CA LYS A 1 15.62 56.89 16.23
C LYS A 1 14.29 56.31 15.80
N PHE A 2 14.32 55.13 15.15
CA PHE A 2 13.12 54.41 14.79
C PHE A 2 12.51 53.81 16.08
N ARG A 3 11.37 54.35 16.50
CA ARG A 3 10.60 53.77 17.61
C ARG A 3 9.50 52.93 16.99
N LEU A 4 9.70 51.60 16.98
CA LEU A 4 8.63 50.66 16.63
C LEU A 4 7.55 50.74 17.71
N GLU A 5 6.31 51.08 17.32
CA GLU A 5 5.17 51.02 18.22
C GLU A 5 4.94 49.59 18.70
N ALA A 6 4.56 49.42 19.97
CA ALA A 6 4.35 48.11 20.58
C ALA A 6 3.35 47.24 19.81
N GLY A 7 2.42 47.83 19.08
CA GLY A 7 1.49 47.14 18.19
C GLY A 7 2.14 46.54 16.96
N SER A 8 3.13 47.24 16.38
CA SER A 8 3.87 46.76 15.20
C SER A 8 4.79 45.60 15.56
N LEU A 9 5.42 45.63 16.76
CA LEU A 9 6.26 44.51 17.25
C LEU A 9 5.45 43.27 17.49
N LYS A 10 4.25 43.35 18.09
CA LYS A 10 3.34 42.19 18.30
C LYS A 10 2.93 41.58 16.96
N ARG A 11 2.59 42.36 15.93
CA ARG A 11 2.24 41.85 14.59
C ARG A 11 3.40 41.15 13.93
N LEU A 12 4.62 41.68 14.02
CA LEU A 12 5.83 41.05 13.51
C LEU A 12 6.12 39.71 14.21
N MET A 13 5.94 39.65 15.53
CA MET A 13 6.09 38.37 16.28
C MET A 13 5.06 37.31 15.86
N VAL A 14 3.80 37.68 15.69
CA VAL A 14 2.75 36.75 15.23
C VAL A 14 3.04 36.24 13.81
N LEU A 15 3.48 37.11 12.91
CA LEU A 15 3.85 36.73 11.54
C LEU A 15 5.09 35.82 11.53
N ALA A 16 6.09 36.11 12.35
CA ALA A 16 7.28 35.27 12.47
C ALA A 16 6.94 33.88 13.06
N LEU A 17 6.03 33.83 14.05
CA LEU A 17 5.56 32.57 14.62
C LEU A 17 4.75 31.77 13.60
N ALA A 18 3.83 32.41 12.87
CA ALA A 18 3.05 31.78 11.81
C ALA A 18 3.92 31.25 10.68
N ALA A 19 4.93 32.01 10.24
CA ALA A 19 5.91 31.55 9.26
C ALA A 19 6.75 30.38 9.79
N GLY A 20 7.16 30.40 11.05
CA GLY A 20 7.88 29.30 11.70
C GLY A 20 7.05 28.00 11.73
N VAL A 21 5.78 28.10 12.11
CA VAL A 21 4.85 26.97 12.14
C VAL A 21 4.57 26.41 10.74
N ALA A 22 4.54 27.26 9.70
CA ALA A 22 4.34 26.82 8.32
C ALA A 22 5.59 26.15 7.69
N ILE A 23 6.80 26.53 8.13
CA ILE A 23 8.07 26.04 7.53
C ILE A 23 8.53 24.72 8.18
N ILE A 24 8.28 24.52 9.48
CA ILE A 24 8.74 23.33 10.21
C ILE A 24 8.18 22.02 9.62
N PRO A 25 6.87 21.90 9.31
CA PRO A 25 6.33 20.67 8.72
C PRO A 25 6.91 20.34 7.34
N VAL A 26 7.17 21.36 6.53
CA VAL A 26 7.66 21.18 5.14
C VAL A 26 9.11 20.67 5.11
N ARG A 27 9.94 21.09 6.05
CA ARG A 27 11.35 20.63 6.12
C ARG A 27 11.51 19.24 6.70
N GLY A 28 10.50 18.72 7.38
CA GLY A 28 10.50 17.38 7.97
C GLY A 28 9.83 16.33 7.09
N LEU A 29 9.18 16.72 5.99
CA LEU A 29 8.60 15.76 5.06
C LEU A 29 9.70 15.15 4.18
N PRO A 30 9.72 13.82 4.03
CA PRO A 30 10.64 13.17 3.12
C PRO A 30 10.39 13.67 1.69
N ALA A 31 11.46 13.85 0.93
CA ALA A 31 11.38 14.34 -0.45
C ALA A 31 10.73 13.31 -1.39
N ASP A 32 10.82 12.03 -1.04
CA ASP A 32 10.23 10.92 -1.77
C ASP A 32 9.46 10.01 -0.80
N LEU A 33 8.13 10.02 -0.93
CA LEU A 33 7.24 9.17 -0.13
C LEU A 33 7.33 7.70 -0.53
N ASP A 34 7.71 7.41 -1.78
CA ASP A 34 7.89 6.03 -2.23
C ASP A 34 9.16 5.40 -1.65
N GLU A 35 10.21 6.21 -1.42
CA GLU A 35 11.40 5.73 -0.70
C GLU A 35 11.05 5.34 0.74
N VAL A 36 10.30 6.19 1.44
CA VAL A 36 9.82 5.88 2.80
C VAL A 36 8.90 4.66 2.82
N ALA A 37 8.00 4.54 1.84
CA ALA A 37 7.13 3.37 1.71
C ALA A 37 7.97 2.10 1.47
N ARG A 38 8.98 2.16 0.62
CA ARG A 38 9.89 1.03 0.35
C ARG A 38 10.66 0.61 1.60
N GLU A 39 11.18 1.56 2.37
CA GLU A 39 11.84 1.27 3.65
C GLU A 39 10.88 0.67 4.68
N GLY A 40 9.61 1.08 4.65
CA GLY A 40 8.50 0.55 5.47
C GLY A 40 8.00 -0.83 5.03
N GLY A 41 8.58 -1.44 3.98
CA GLY A 41 8.17 -2.76 3.49
C GLY A 41 6.92 -2.75 2.59
N TYR A 42 6.55 -1.59 2.05
CA TYR A 42 5.46 -1.51 1.08
C TYR A 42 5.88 -1.97 -0.33
N PRO A 43 4.95 -2.48 -1.15
CA PRO A 43 5.25 -3.13 -2.42
C PRO A 43 5.46 -2.13 -3.58
N VAL A 44 6.35 -1.14 -3.42
CA VAL A 44 6.54 -0.04 -4.38
C VAL A 44 6.88 -0.58 -5.77
N GLY A 45 7.85 -1.48 -5.88
CA GLY A 45 8.26 -2.04 -7.17
C GLY A 45 7.18 -2.93 -7.81
N ALA A 46 6.39 -3.64 -7.00
CA ALA A 46 5.27 -4.42 -7.50
C ALA A 46 4.15 -3.53 -8.08
N LEU A 47 3.93 -2.34 -7.51
CA LEU A 47 2.96 -1.40 -8.05
C LEU A 47 3.41 -0.85 -9.40
N ASP A 48 4.69 -0.50 -9.54
CA ASP A 48 5.27 -0.12 -10.82
C ASP A 48 5.06 -1.22 -11.88
N PHE A 49 5.24 -2.48 -11.50
CA PHE A 49 4.98 -3.63 -12.37
C PHE A 49 3.50 -3.72 -12.77
N ILE A 50 2.56 -3.58 -11.81
CA ILE A 50 1.11 -3.63 -12.06
C ILE A 50 0.70 -2.57 -13.09
N GLU A 51 1.17 -1.33 -12.92
CA GLU A 51 0.86 -0.23 -13.84
C GLU A 51 1.44 -0.48 -15.24
N GLN A 52 2.68 -0.90 -15.34
CA GLN A 52 3.36 -1.13 -16.62
C GLN A 52 2.73 -2.28 -17.43
N HIS A 53 2.21 -3.32 -16.76
CA HIS A 53 1.66 -4.51 -17.40
C HIS A 53 0.13 -4.53 -17.45
N GLY A 54 -0.54 -3.49 -16.93
CA GLY A 54 -2.00 -3.41 -16.94
C GLY A 54 -2.66 -4.56 -16.15
N CYS A 55 -2.08 -4.95 -15.01
CA CYS A 55 -2.62 -6.02 -14.20
C CYS A 55 -3.97 -5.61 -13.59
N GLU A 56 -4.97 -6.47 -13.76
CA GLU A 56 -6.34 -6.23 -13.30
C GLU A 56 -6.73 -7.21 -12.19
N LYS A 57 -7.84 -6.92 -11.49
CA LYS A 57 -8.47 -7.78 -10.47
C LYS A 57 -7.45 -8.29 -9.45
N VAL A 58 -6.75 -7.33 -8.84
CA VAL A 58 -5.68 -7.61 -7.89
C VAL A 58 -6.26 -8.09 -6.56
N TYR A 59 -5.93 -9.32 -6.18
CA TYR A 59 -6.10 -9.81 -4.82
C TYR A 59 -4.85 -9.43 -4.02
N ASN A 60 -4.98 -8.56 -3.05
CA ASN A 60 -3.86 -7.99 -2.30
C ASN A 60 -3.86 -8.41 -0.83
N ASP A 61 -2.70 -8.35 -0.19
CA ASP A 61 -2.59 -8.46 1.25
C ASP A 61 -3.20 -7.23 1.94
N HIS A 62 -3.91 -7.48 3.04
CA HIS A 62 -4.71 -6.50 3.78
C HIS A 62 -3.90 -5.26 4.20
N GLY A 63 -2.68 -5.44 4.70
CA GLY A 63 -1.83 -4.35 5.18
C GLY A 63 -1.42 -3.34 4.11
N TRP A 64 -1.49 -3.71 2.84
CA TRP A 64 -1.10 -2.85 1.73
C TRP A 64 -2.26 -2.13 1.04
N GLY A 65 -3.51 -2.50 1.37
CA GLY A 65 -4.69 -2.00 0.69
C GLY A 65 -4.79 -0.47 0.68
N GLY A 66 -4.52 0.19 1.79
CA GLY A 66 -4.51 1.66 1.86
C GLY A 66 -3.46 2.31 0.95
N TYR A 67 -2.28 1.71 0.84
CA TYR A 67 -1.22 2.19 -0.04
C TYR A 67 -1.59 2.02 -1.52
N LEU A 68 -2.18 0.88 -1.89
CA LEU A 68 -2.68 0.63 -3.25
C LEU A 68 -3.75 1.66 -3.65
N ILE A 69 -4.72 1.94 -2.75
CA ILE A 69 -5.75 2.96 -2.98
C ILE A 69 -5.13 4.34 -3.21
N TRP A 70 -4.15 4.71 -2.40
CA TRP A 70 -3.43 5.97 -2.57
C TRP A 70 -2.74 6.08 -3.93
N LYS A 71 -2.25 4.95 -4.45
CA LYS A 71 -1.65 4.84 -5.80
C LYS A 71 -2.70 4.67 -6.93
N GLY A 72 -3.99 4.68 -6.61
CA GLY A 72 -5.07 4.55 -7.59
C GLY A 72 -5.32 3.13 -8.09
N ILE A 73 -4.77 2.11 -7.43
CA ILE A 73 -4.95 0.70 -7.80
C ILE A 73 -6.18 0.15 -7.06
N PRO A 74 -7.17 -0.43 -7.78
CA PRO A 74 -8.30 -1.10 -7.15
C PRO A 74 -7.86 -2.28 -6.29
N VAL A 75 -8.40 -2.37 -5.07
CA VAL A 75 -8.03 -3.40 -4.08
C VAL A 75 -9.15 -4.41 -3.87
N TYR A 76 -8.78 -5.63 -3.49
CA TYR A 76 -9.72 -6.62 -2.97
C TYR A 76 -10.11 -6.28 -1.53
N ILE A 77 -9.15 -5.85 -0.70
CA ILE A 77 -9.34 -5.52 0.72
C ILE A 77 -8.36 -4.44 1.20
N ASP A 78 -8.76 -3.67 2.21
CA ASP A 78 -7.92 -2.69 2.90
C ASP A 78 -8.23 -2.64 4.41
N GLY A 79 -7.60 -1.72 5.14
CA GLY A 79 -7.71 -1.61 6.59
C GLY A 79 -9.07 -1.18 7.14
N ARG A 80 -10.08 -0.92 6.31
CA ARG A 80 -11.44 -0.55 6.72
C ARG A 80 -12.31 -1.80 6.92
N ASN A 81 -11.95 -2.65 7.86
CA ASN A 81 -12.55 -3.97 8.08
C ASN A 81 -14.07 -3.97 8.19
N ASP A 82 -14.63 -2.91 8.78
CA ASP A 82 -16.04 -2.71 9.03
C ASP A 82 -16.89 -2.54 7.76
N VAL A 83 -16.29 -2.08 6.65
CA VAL A 83 -17.01 -1.92 5.37
C VAL A 83 -17.09 -3.21 4.54
N TYR A 84 -16.27 -4.21 4.87
CA TYR A 84 -16.14 -5.43 4.07
C TYR A 84 -17.06 -6.57 4.53
N GLY A 85 -17.53 -6.57 5.79
CA GLY A 85 -18.43 -7.60 6.31
C GLY A 85 -17.95 -9.03 6.03
N GLU A 86 -18.80 -9.83 5.36
CA GLU A 86 -18.47 -11.23 5.02
C GLU A 86 -17.21 -11.40 4.16
N VAL A 87 -16.85 -10.40 3.34
CA VAL A 87 -15.62 -10.44 2.53
C VAL A 87 -14.38 -10.46 3.42
N PHE A 88 -14.42 -9.76 4.56
CA PHE A 88 -13.32 -9.78 5.53
C PHE A 88 -13.20 -11.14 6.23
N ASP A 89 -14.31 -11.74 6.60
CA ASP A 89 -14.35 -13.10 7.19
C ASP A 89 -13.81 -14.14 6.19
N ASP A 90 -14.22 -14.06 4.94
CA ASP A 90 -13.69 -14.87 3.85
C ASP A 90 -12.17 -14.71 3.71
N PHE A 91 -11.67 -13.47 3.71
CA PHE A 91 -10.25 -13.17 3.64
C PHE A 91 -9.47 -13.80 4.80
N LEU A 92 -9.98 -13.68 6.02
CA LEU A 92 -9.37 -14.31 7.21
C LEU A 92 -9.37 -15.83 7.14
N ASN A 93 -10.43 -16.43 6.60
CA ASN A 93 -10.53 -17.88 6.46
C ASN A 93 -9.56 -18.41 5.39
N LEU A 94 -9.38 -17.69 4.30
CA LEU A 94 -8.40 -18.05 3.26
C LEU A 94 -6.96 -18.07 3.78
N THR A 95 -6.64 -17.21 4.75
CA THR A 95 -5.29 -17.16 5.35
C THR A 95 -5.00 -18.37 6.25
N LYS A 96 -6.02 -19.13 6.67
CA LYS A 96 -5.90 -20.26 7.59
C LYS A 96 -5.76 -21.61 6.89
N THR A 97 -6.02 -21.71 5.60
CA THR A 97 -6.12 -22.96 4.86
C THR A 97 -5.02 -23.06 3.79
N GLU A 98 -3.90 -23.71 4.11
CA GLU A 98 -2.71 -23.74 3.24
C GLU A 98 -2.94 -24.35 1.85
N LYS A 99 -3.77 -25.38 1.73
CA LYS A 99 -3.85 -26.20 0.52
C LYS A 99 -4.81 -25.70 -0.57
N ALA A 100 -5.72 -24.77 -0.23
CA ALA A 100 -6.78 -24.30 -1.12
C ALA A 100 -6.69 -22.79 -1.44
N VAL A 101 -5.66 -22.10 -0.97
CA VAL A 101 -5.54 -20.64 -1.11
C VAL A 101 -5.54 -20.22 -2.58
N GLY A 102 -4.79 -20.91 -3.43
CA GLY A 102 -4.71 -20.58 -4.86
C GLY A 102 -6.03 -20.77 -5.59
N ASP A 103 -6.74 -21.86 -5.30
CA ASP A 103 -8.05 -22.17 -5.89
C ASP A 103 -9.11 -21.17 -5.39
N ALA A 104 -9.14 -20.94 -4.09
CA ALA A 104 -10.10 -20.03 -3.47
C ALA A 104 -9.92 -18.57 -3.90
N ILE A 105 -8.68 -18.10 -4.09
CA ILE A 105 -8.41 -16.79 -4.69
C ILE A 105 -8.87 -16.76 -6.16
N ALA A 106 -8.67 -17.85 -6.90
CA ALA A 106 -9.16 -17.95 -8.28
C ALA A 106 -10.69 -17.91 -8.37
N GLU A 107 -11.41 -18.51 -7.41
CA GLU A 107 -12.88 -18.45 -7.30
C GLU A 107 -13.40 -17.02 -7.06
N LYS A 108 -12.62 -16.16 -6.41
CA LYS A 108 -12.93 -14.71 -6.26
C LYS A 108 -12.71 -13.91 -7.53
N ASN A 109 -12.50 -14.59 -8.68
CA ASN A 109 -12.26 -13.97 -9.99
C ASN A 109 -10.99 -13.09 -10.04
N ALA A 110 -10.03 -13.32 -9.15
CA ALA A 110 -8.73 -12.68 -9.19
C ALA A 110 -7.94 -13.13 -10.42
N GLN A 111 -7.26 -12.19 -11.06
CA GLN A 111 -6.34 -12.44 -12.16
C GLN A 111 -4.89 -12.19 -11.74
N THR A 112 -4.69 -11.40 -10.71
CA THR A 112 -3.41 -11.03 -10.15
C THR A 112 -3.45 -11.19 -8.64
N VAL A 113 -2.41 -11.78 -8.04
CA VAL A 113 -2.22 -11.82 -6.60
C VAL A 113 -0.97 -11.05 -6.24
N LEU A 114 -1.09 -10.10 -5.33
CA LEU A 114 0.01 -9.33 -4.73
C LEU A 114 0.12 -9.71 -3.27
N THR A 115 1.22 -10.35 -2.87
CA THR A 115 1.43 -10.82 -1.51
C THR A 115 2.86 -10.65 -1.03
N GLU A 116 3.10 -10.82 0.27
CA GLU A 116 4.43 -10.73 0.88
C GLU A 116 5.35 -11.87 0.41
N THR A 117 6.60 -11.52 0.09
CA THR A 117 7.66 -12.48 -0.24
C THR A 117 7.96 -13.35 0.99
N GLY A 118 7.89 -14.66 0.82
CA GLY A 118 8.10 -15.64 1.90
C GLY A 118 6.90 -15.82 2.84
N GLY A 119 5.80 -15.09 2.63
CA GLY A 119 4.55 -15.26 3.37
C GLY A 119 3.82 -16.54 2.97
N THR A 120 2.80 -16.94 3.76
CA THR A 120 2.05 -18.19 3.54
C THR A 120 1.46 -18.29 2.13
N LYS A 121 0.89 -17.20 1.61
CA LYS A 121 0.34 -17.17 0.24
C LYS A 121 1.43 -17.38 -0.82
N ASP A 122 2.60 -16.74 -0.68
CA ASP A 122 3.73 -16.93 -1.58
C ASP A 122 4.17 -18.40 -1.62
N LEU A 123 4.32 -19.03 -0.45
CA LEU A 123 4.74 -20.44 -0.36
C LEU A 123 3.77 -21.38 -1.07
N VAL A 124 2.47 -21.13 -0.94
CA VAL A 124 1.42 -21.98 -1.56
C VAL A 124 1.30 -21.71 -3.06
N LEU A 125 1.32 -20.43 -3.48
CA LEU A 125 1.14 -20.05 -4.88
C LEU A 125 2.32 -20.45 -5.76
N ARG A 126 3.52 -20.50 -5.20
CA ARG A 126 4.73 -20.92 -5.90
C ARG A 126 4.63 -22.32 -6.53
N ASP A 127 3.97 -23.23 -5.82
CA ASP A 127 3.78 -24.61 -6.26
C ASP A 127 2.43 -24.84 -6.96
N SER A 128 1.65 -23.77 -7.19
CA SER A 128 0.33 -23.86 -7.80
C SER A 128 0.40 -24.10 -9.31
N SER A 129 -0.45 -25.00 -9.79
CA SER A 129 -0.64 -25.18 -11.23
C SER A 129 -1.42 -24.07 -11.91
N LEU A 130 -2.14 -23.21 -11.14
CA LEU A 130 -3.01 -22.13 -11.63
C LEU A 130 -2.33 -20.77 -11.74
N TRP A 131 -1.18 -20.59 -11.11
CA TRP A 131 -0.53 -19.29 -10.98
C TRP A 131 0.90 -19.34 -11.49
N ASP A 132 1.33 -18.26 -12.16
CA ASP A 132 2.72 -18.03 -12.56
C ASP A 132 3.29 -16.83 -11.82
N GLU A 133 4.50 -16.97 -11.28
CA GLU A 133 5.24 -15.84 -10.73
C GLU A 133 5.64 -14.87 -11.84
N ALA A 134 5.20 -13.61 -11.75
CA ALA A 134 5.46 -12.58 -12.75
C ALA A 134 6.44 -11.51 -12.27
N TYR A 135 6.51 -11.27 -10.97
CA TYR A 135 7.40 -10.30 -10.35
C TYR A 135 7.77 -10.74 -8.94
N ARG A 136 9.00 -10.43 -8.51
CA ARG A 136 9.45 -10.63 -7.14
C ARG A 136 10.51 -9.61 -6.75
N ASP A 137 10.37 -9.05 -5.54
CA ASP A 137 11.43 -8.30 -4.87
C ASP A 137 11.62 -8.77 -3.43
N LYS A 138 12.33 -7.98 -2.62
CA LYS A 138 12.59 -8.30 -1.21
C LYS A 138 11.31 -8.38 -0.38
N TYR A 139 10.29 -7.59 -0.70
CA TYR A 139 9.11 -7.40 0.13
C TYR A 139 7.86 -8.05 -0.46
N SER A 140 7.77 -8.09 -1.79
CA SER A 140 6.54 -8.44 -2.49
C SER A 140 6.75 -9.37 -3.67
N VAL A 141 5.72 -10.16 -3.98
CA VAL A 141 5.66 -11.03 -5.14
C VAL A 141 4.30 -10.88 -5.83
N ILE A 142 4.31 -10.92 -7.16
CA ILE A 142 3.10 -10.94 -7.98
C ILE A 142 2.99 -12.29 -8.67
N TYR A 143 1.81 -12.87 -8.55
CA TYR A 143 1.38 -14.02 -9.32
C TYR A 143 0.28 -13.63 -10.30
N ILE A 144 0.35 -14.14 -11.53
CA ILE A 144 -0.67 -13.94 -12.57
C ILE A 144 -1.32 -15.29 -12.86
N ARG A 145 -2.65 -15.29 -13.02
CA ARG A 145 -3.42 -16.49 -13.33
C ARG A 145 -3.07 -17.02 -14.71
N LYS A 146 -2.76 -18.29 -14.82
CA LYS A 146 -2.58 -19.00 -16.10
C LYS A 146 -3.88 -18.96 -16.91
N ARG A 147 -3.76 -18.77 -18.19
CA ARG A 147 -4.87 -18.75 -19.15
C ARG A 147 -5.22 -20.18 -19.57
#